data_d5ffd58e1a5548217df71b56992c1495
#
_entry.id   d5ffd58e1a5548217df71b56992c1495
#
_cell.length_a   1.000
_cell.length_b   1.000
_cell.length_c   1.000
_cell.angle_alpha   90.00
_cell.angle_beta   90.00
_cell.angle_gamma   90.00
#
_symmetry.space_group_name_H-M   'P 1'
#
loop_
_entity.id
_entity.type
_entity.pdbx_description
1 polymer ?
#
loop_
_entity_poly.entity_id
_entity_poly.type
_entity_poly.pdbx_seq_one_letter_code
_entity_poly.pdbx_strand_id
1 'polypeptide(L)'
;MCIRDRSTSGDSHLGGDDFDQRIVKWMVDDFKKDQGIDLSNDKMALQRLRESAEKAKIELSTLMQTEINLPFITADASGPKHLVMSLSRAKLEQLVQELVQRSIGPCEQALKDAGVAKGNIDQVILVGGMTRMPAVQKVVVELFGKEPHQGVNPDEVVAVGAAVQAGVLQGDVQDLLLLDVTPLTLGIETLGGVTTPLIQRNTTIPTAKTETFSTAADGQTSVEINVLQGEREMAEDNKTLGKFMLDGILPAPRGVPQIEVTFDIDANGIVNVAARDQGTGKEQKITITASSGLSDAEVEQMVADAEEHAEEDQKRREAVELRNTADSSVFAAEKLIQENEDSIPVETKTDIEGKIKATRDAIEADDTDSIRSAMEELNSALQQMGEVVYGLSLIH
;
A
#
# COMPACT_ATOMS: atom_id res chain seq x y z
N MET A 1 -2.94 12.91 27.63
CA MET A 1 -3.45 13.26 26.26
C MET A 1 -3.15 12.11 25.35
N CYS A 2 -4.11 11.65 24.56
CA CYS A 2 -3.87 10.59 23.58
C CYS A 2 -3.89 11.22 22.18
N ILE A 3 -2.81 11.03 21.41
CA ILE A 3 -2.71 11.42 20.01
C ILE A 3 -2.83 10.12 19.21
N ARG A 4 -3.76 10.09 18.26
CA ARG A 4 -3.99 8.94 17.39
C ARG A 4 -4.01 9.37 15.95
N ASP A 5 -3.11 8.81 15.14
CA ASP A 5 -3.14 8.96 13.71
C ASP A 5 -4.28 8.13 13.12
N ARG A 6 -4.88 8.61 12.05
CA ARG A 6 -5.96 7.93 11.33
C ARG A 6 -5.52 7.46 9.96
N SER A 7 -4.73 8.26 9.27
CA SER A 7 -4.18 7.95 7.95
C SER A 7 -3.00 8.82 7.65
N THR A 8 -2.14 8.36 6.75
CA THR A 8 -1.05 9.12 6.15
C THR A 8 -1.09 8.95 4.63
N SER A 9 -0.75 9.99 3.90
CA SER A 9 -0.54 9.96 2.45
C SER A 9 0.35 11.13 2.07
N GLY A 10 1.23 10.96 1.07
CA GLY A 10 2.20 11.97 0.67
C GLY A 10 2.71 11.76 -0.74
N ASP A 11 3.58 12.65 -1.21
CA ASP A 11 4.39 12.53 -2.42
C ASP A 11 5.85 12.70 -2.01
N SER A 12 6.57 11.60 -1.86
CA SER A 12 7.97 11.56 -1.40
C SER A 12 8.97 12.16 -2.39
N HIS A 13 8.54 12.39 -3.64
CA HIS A 13 9.32 13.04 -4.70
C HIS A 13 8.92 14.51 -4.91
N LEU A 14 8.22 15.12 -3.95
CA LEU A 14 7.81 16.51 -4.01
C LEU A 14 8.41 17.27 -2.83
N GLY A 15 9.38 18.12 -3.10
CA GLY A 15 10.07 18.92 -2.09
C GLY A 15 10.57 20.26 -2.60
N GLY A 16 11.24 21.02 -1.73
CA GLY A 16 11.77 22.35 -2.05
C GLY A 16 12.71 22.37 -3.24
N ASP A 17 13.49 21.31 -3.41
CA ASP A 17 14.45 21.17 -4.51
C ASP A 17 13.78 21.15 -5.89
N ASP A 18 12.58 20.58 -6.00
CA ASP A 18 11.84 20.57 -7.26
C ASP A 18 11.44 21.99 -7.68
N PHE A 19 11.04 22.80 -6.71
CA PHE A 19 10.74 24.23 -6.93
C PHE A 19 12.00 24.97 -7.36
N ASP A 20 13.14 24.73 -6.72
CA ASP A 20 14.43 25.33 -7.08
C ASP A 20 14.84 24.93 -8.49
N GLN A 21 14.67 23.69 -8.89
CA GLN A 21 14.95 23.22 -10.25
C GLN A 21 14.09 23.93 -11.30
N ARG A 22 12.81 24.24 -11.03
CA ARG A 22 11.98 25.02 -11.95
C ARG A 22 12.52 26.44 -12.13
N ILE A 23 13.02 27.06 -11.06
CA ILE A 23 13.65 28.38 -11.12
C ILE A 23 14.98 28.30 -11.88
N VAL A 24 15.85 27.32 -11.57
CA VAL A 24 17.11 27.09 -12.27
C VAL A 24 16.89 26.92 -13.77
N LYS A 25 15.93 26.05 -14.13
CA LYS A 25 15.60 25.83 -15.55
C LYS A 25 15.18 27.14 -16.23
N TRP A 26 14.31 27.92 -15.60
CA TRP A 26 13.91 29.21 -16.13
C TRP A 26 15.10 30.16 -16.31
N MET A 27 16.02 30.26 -15.34
CA MET A 27 17.22 31.08 -15.44
C MET A 27 18.16 30.64 -16.58
N VAL A 28 18.38 29.33 -16.74
CA VAL A 28 19.18 28.76 -17.82
C VAL A 28 18.56 29.05 -19.19
N ASP A 29 17.26 28.84 -19.33
CA ASP A 29 16.53 29.07 -20.59
C ASP A 29 16.54 30.55 -20.98
N ASP A 30 16.38 31.46 -20.03
CA ASP A 30 16.40 32.90 -20.24
C ASP A 30 17.79 33.40 -20.60
N PHE A 31 18.81 32.97 -19.85
CA PHE A 31 20.20 33.33 -20.15
C PHE A 31 20.64 32.82 -21.52
N LYS A 32 20.23 31.62 -21.90
CA LYS A 32 20.48 31.07 -23.24
C LYS A 32 19.83 31.88 -24.33
N LYS A 33 18.62 32.43 -24.13
CA LYS A 33 17.95 33.32 -25.08
C LYS A 33 18.66 34.68 -25.21
N ASP A 34 19.15 35.22 -24.09
CA ASP A 34 19.77 36.56 -24.06
C ASP A 34 21.24 36.52 -24.52
N GLN A 35 22.04 35.55 -24.05
CA GLN A 35 23.49 35.48 -24.27
C GLN A 35 23.90 34.40 -25.27
N GLY A 36 22.99 33.54 -25.71
CA GLY A 36 23.27 32.43 -26.61
C GLY A 36 24.10 31.27 -25.96
N ILE A 37 24.35 31.35 -24.65
CA ILE A 37 25.17 30.39 -23.91
C ILE A 37 24.30 29.46 -23.07
N ASP A 38 24.52 28.16 -23.17
CA ASP A 38 23.81 27.15 -22.39
C ASP A 38 24.60 26.79 -21.13
N LEU A 39 24.06 27.12 -19.97
CA LEU A 39 24.67 26.86 -18.65
C LEU A 39 24.35 25.45 -18.13
N SER A 40 23.54 24.65 -18.81
CA SER A 40 23.08 23.32 -18.31
C SER A 40 24.19 22.30 -18.13
N ASN A 41 25.34 22.49 -18.78
CA ASN A 41 26.52 21.59 -18.67
C ASN A 41 27.64 22.16 -17.80
N ASP A 42 27.53 23.38 -17.29
CA ASP A 42 28.50 23.98 -16.40
C ASP A 42 28.15 23.71 -14.93
N LYS A 43 28.85 22.74 -14.31
CA LYS A 43 28.57 22.34 -12.93
C LYS A 43 28.75 23.47 -11.91
N MET A 44 29.72 24.37 -12.13
CA MET A 44 29.96 25.50 -11.23
C MET A 44 28.86 26.56 -11.37
N ALA A 45 28.45 26.85 -12.60
CA ALA A 45 27.34 27.76 -12.84
C ALA A 45 26.04 27.18 -12.26
N LEU A 46 25.73 25.89 -12.49
CA LEU A 46 24.55 25.21 -11.94
C LEU A 46 24.49 25.26 -10.43
N GLN A 47 25.62 25.07 -9.73
CA GLN A 47 25.65 25.17 -8.27
C GLN A 47 25.27 26.57 -7.78
N ARG A 48 25.84 27.59 -8.37
CA ARG A 48 25.52 28.99 -8.06
C ARG A 48 24.07 29.36 -8.41
N LEU A 49 23.56 28.82 -9.51
CA LEU A 49 22.15 28.99 -9.89
C LEU A 49 21.21 28.36 -8.87
N ARG A 50 21.51 27.14 -8.35
CA ARG A 50 20.71 26.47 -7.32
C ARG A 50 20.67 27.31 -6.03
N GLU A 51 21.82 27.72 -5.52
CA GLU A 51 21.91 28.55 -4.31
C GLU A 51 21.11 29.86 -4.45
N SER A 52 21.18 30.48 -5.63
CA SER A 52 20.41 31.71 -5.89
C SER A 52 18.92 31.44 -6.09
N ALA A 53 18.55 30.30 -6.67
CA ALA A 53 17.15 29.91 -6.82
C ALA A 53 16.49 29.67 -5.45
N GLU A 54 17.15 28.92 -4.58
CA GLU A 54 16.69 28.68 -3.22
C GLU A 54 16.54 29.99 -2.44
N LYS A 55 17.56 30.86 -2.48
CA LYS A 55 17.50 32.18 -1.85
C LYS A 55 16.32 33.01 -2.38
N ALA A 56 16.16 33.08 -3.70
CA ALA A 56 15.05 33.80 -4.32
C ALA A 56 13.67 33.24 -3.93
N LYS A 57 13.53 31.90 -3.88
CA LYS A 57 12.32 31.22 -3.40
C LYS A 57 11.99 31.63 -1.96
N ILE A 58 12.97 31.63 -1.07
CA ILE A 58 12.81 32.02 0.34
C ILE A 58 12.40 33.49 0.43
N GLU A 59 13.07 34.40 -0.26
CA GLU A 59 12.73 35.83 -0.26
C GLU A 59 11.33 36.12 -0.78
N LEU A 60 10.89 35.40 -1.83
CA LEU A 60 9.56 35.54 -2.42
C LEU A 60 8.42 35.00 -1.55
N SER A 61 8.71 34.30 -0.45
CA SER A 61 7.68 33.98 0.55
C SER A 61 7.15 35.24 1.25
N THR A 62 7.95 36.30 1.35
CA THR A 62 7.60 37.58 1.97
C THR A 62 7.57 38.74 0.99
N LEU A 63 8.52 38.80 0.04
CA LEU A 63 8.61 39.85 -0.97
C LEU A 63 7.75 39.56 -2.20
N MET A 64 7.37 40.60 -2.93
CA MET A 64 6.65 40.48 -4.21
C MET A 64 7.60 40.30 -5.40
N GLN A 65 8.86 40.66 -5.24
CA GLN A 65 9.91 40.59 -6.26
C GLN A 65 11.28 40.56 -5.61
N THR A 66 12.22 39.85 -6.22
CA THR A 66 13.62 39.82 -5.83
C THR A 66 14.53 39.88 -7.04
N GLU A 67 15.79 40.31 -6.83
CA GLU A 67 16.84 40.38 -7.86
C GLU A 67 17.82 39.22 -7.66
N ILE A 68 18.08 38.49 -8.75
CA ILE A 68 19.11 37.47 -8.83
C ILE A 68 20.29 38.04 -9.57
N ASN A 69 21.42 38.18 -8.88
CA ASN A 69 22.64 38.80 -9.43
C ASN A 69 23.82 37.84 -9.24
N LEU A 70 24.27 37.23 -10.34
CA LEU A 70 25.38 36.28 -10.38
C LEU A 70 26.49 36.81 -11.29
N PRO A 71 27.42 37.63 -10.76
CA PRO A 71 28.53 38.13 -11.54
C PRO A 71 29.50 37.02 -11.91
N PHE A 72 30.08 37.07 -13.10
CA PHE A 72 31.07 36.13 -13.61
C PHE A 72 30.48 34.68 -13.59
N ILE A 73 29.26 34.49 -14.10
CA ILE A 73 28.62 33.17 -14.10
C ILE A 73 29.29 32.23 -15.12
N THR A 74 29.76 32.77 -16.22
CA THR A 74 30.54 32.07 -17.26
C THR A 74 31.39 33.07 -18.03
N ALA A 75 32.15 32.60 -19.03
CA ALA A 75 32.93 33.46 -19.94
C ALA A 75 32.89 32.84 -21.37
N ASP A 76 32.97 33.72 -22.38
CA ASP A 76 33.14 33.34 -23.75
C ASP A 76 34.31 34.15 -24.41
N ALA A 77 34.48 34.08 -25.73
CA ALA A 77 35.51 34.80 -26.46
C ALA A 77 35.41 36.30 -26.33
N SER A 78 34.23 36.85 -25.97
CA SER A 78 34.01 38.30 -25.74
C SER A 78 34.31 38.74 -24.31
N GLY A 79 34.60 37.79 -23.39
CA GLY A 79 34.93 38.05 -21.99
C GLY A 79 33.91 37.44 -21.00
N PRO A 80 34.00 37.90 -19.72
CA PRO A 80 33.12 37.39 -18.68
C PRO A 80 31.68 37.79 -18.89
N LYS A 81 30.76 36.87 -18.53
CA LYS A 81 29.31 37.09 -18.59
C LYS A 81 28.73 37.12 -17.19
N HIS A 82 27.70 37.94 -17.02
CA HIS A 82 26.99 38.12 -15.77
C HIS A 82 25.53 37.76 -15.97
N LEU A 83 24.91 37.15 -14.97
CA LEU A 83 23.46 36.93 -14.97
C LEU A 83 22.83 37.91 -13.97
N VAL A 84 21.98 38.80 -14.46
CA VAL A 84 21.18 39.73 -13.65
C VAL A 84 19.73 39.61 -14.10
N MET A 85 18.89 39.14 -13.20
CA MET A 85 17.47 38.90 -13.51
C MET A 85 16.60 39.34 -12.35
N SER A 86 15.35 39.67 -12.64
CA SER A 86 14.33 39.93 -11.64
C SER A 86 13.27 38.85 -11.67
N LEU A 87 13.03 38.22 -10.52
CA LEU A 87 11.99 37.22 -10.34
C LEU A 87 10.85 37.79 -9.47
N SER A 88 9.63 37.86 -10.01
CA SER A 88 8.45 38.21 -9.24
C SER A 88 7.79 36.96 -8.63
N ARG A 89 7.07 37.15 -7.50
CA ARG A 89 6.26 36.09 -6.89
C ARG A 89 5.26 35.50 -7.88
N ALA A 90 4.57 36.30 -8.67
CA ALA A 90 3.63 35.83 -9.69
C ALA A 90 4.30 34.94 -10.74
N LYS A 91 5.55 35.26 -11.14
CA LYS A 91 6.32 34.44 -12.07
C LYS A 91 6.75 33.13 -11.43
N LEU A 92 7.19 33.15 -10.16
CA LEU A 92 7.51 31.95 -9.40
C LEU A 92 6.27 31.02 -9.31
N GLU A 93 5.13 31.54 -8.87
CA GLU A 93 3.87 30.79 -8.77
C GLU A 93 3.48 30.14 -10.10
N GLN A 94 3.65 30.85 -11.22
CA GLN A 94 3.44 30.27 -12.56
C GLN A 94 4.36 29.09 -12.87
N LEU A 95 5.66 29.20 -12.51
CA LEU A 95 6.66 28.17 -12.78
C LEU A 95 6.40 26.88 -11.98
N VAL A 96 5.82 27.00 -10.79
CA VAL A 96 5.66 25.89 -9.82
C VAL A 96 4.21 25.46 -9.59
N GLN A 97 3.26 26.02 -10.35
CA GLN A 97 1.83 25.73 -10.20
C GLN A 97 1.53 24.23 -10.23
N GLU A 98 2.14 23.51 -11.15
CA GLU A 98 1.97 22.06 -11.28
C GLU A 98 2.42 21.31 -10.01
N LEU A 99 3.56 21.71 -9.43
CA LEU A 99 4.08 21.10 -8.20
C LEU A 99 3.15 21.34 -7.00
N VAL A 100 2.60 22.55 -6.90
CA VAL A 100 1.62 22.86 -5.84
C VAL A 100 0.35 22.03 -6.02
N GLN A 101 -0.14 21.85 -7.25
CA GLN A 101 -1.34 21.04 -7.52
C GLN A 101 -1.15 19.56 -7.17
N ARG A 102 0.06 18.99 -7.36
CA ARG A 102 0.37 17.61 -6.98
C ARG A 102 0.15 17.32 -5.50
N SER A 103 0.27 18.30 -4.61
CA SER A 103 0.04 18.11 -3.17
C SER A 103 -1.43 17.90 -2.79
N ILE A 104 -2.39 18.20 -3.69
CA ILE A 104 -3.83 18.07 -3.41
C ILE A 104 -4.25 16.60 -3.34
N GLY A 105 -3.80 15.79 -4.30
CA GLY A 105 -4.15 14.36 -4.37
C GLY A 105 -3.89 13.62 -3.06
N PRO A 106 -2.67 13.66 -2.52
CA PRO A 106 -2.35 13.07 -1.21
C PRO A 106 -3.24 13.57 -0.06
N CYS A 107 -3.58 14.86 -0.02
CA CYS A 107 -4.49 15.38 1.00
C CYS A 107 -5.89 14.77 0.89
N GLU A 108 -6.42 14.65 -0.33
CA GLU A 108 -7.74 14.04 -0.57
C GLU A 108 -7.73 12.56 -0.27
N GLN A 109 -6.66 11.85 -0.60
CA GLN A 109 -6.48 10.44 -0.28
C GLN A 109 -6.43 10.22 1.24
N ALA A 110 -5.65 11.00 1.98
CA ALA A 110 -5.60 10.91 3.43
C ALA A 110 -6.97 11.13 4.09
N LEU A 111 -7.76 12.09 3.60
CA LEU A 111 -9.12 12.33 4.08
C LEU A 111 -10.04 11.13 3.81
N LYS A 112 -9.96 10.55 2.62
CA LYS A 112 -10.72 9.38 2.20
C LYS A 112 -10.41 8.18 3.11
N ASP A 113 -9.12 7.88 3.31
CA ASP A 113 -8.64 6.76 4.14
C ASP A 113 -9.01 6.93 5.61
N ALA A 114 -8.95 8.16 6.12
CA ALA A 114 -9.38 8.47 7.49
C ALA A 114 -10.92 8.41 7.68
N GLY A 115 -11.69 8.36 6.59
CA GLY A 115 -13.15 8.47 6.63
C GLY A 115 -13.65 9.81 7.15
N VAL A 116 -12.88 10.90 6.91
CA VAL A 116 -13.18 12.25 7.44
C VAL A 116 -13.52 13.20 6.31
N ALA A 117 -14.69 13.83 6.39
CA ALA A 117 -15.05 14.88 5.44
C ALA A 117 -14.22 16.16 5.68
N LYS A 118 -13.85 16.86 4.60
CA LYS A 118 -13.08 18.13 4.64
C LYS A 118 -13.63 19.14 5.66
N GLY A 119 -14.94 19.28 5.78
CA GLY A 119 -15.59 20.18 6.72
C GLY A 119 -15.45 19.80 8.20
N ASN A 120 -15.13 18.53 8.49
CA ASN A 120 -14.97 18.01 9.84
C ASN A 120 -13.53 18.12 10.38
N ILE A 121 -12.63 18.69 9.60
CA ILE A 121 -11.28 19.02 10.06
C ILE A 121 -11.37 20.25 10.95
N ASP A 122 -10.94 20.15 12.19
CA ASP A 122 -10.97 21.27 13.15
C ASP A 122 -9.88 22.28 12.84
N GLN A 123 -8.66 21.83 12.61
CA GLN A 123 -7.48 22.65 12.33
C GLN A 123 -6.59 22.02 11.25
N VAL A 124 -5.97 22.87 10.43
CA VAL A 124 -4.92 22.48 9.48
C VAL A 124 -3.61 23.08 9.98
N ILE A 125 -2.62 22.23 10.23
CA ILE A 125 -1.30 22.64 10.71
C ILE A 125 -0.31 22.46 9.56
N LEU A 126 0.39 23.53 9.21
CA LEU A 126 1.42 23.52 8.17
C LEU A 126 2.79 23.32 8.79
N VAL A 127 3.54 22.36 8.24
CA VAL A 127 4.87 21.95 8.73
C VAL A 127 5.86 21.94 7.57
N GLY A 128 7.11 22.32 7.84
CA GLY A 128 8.19 22.41 6.86
C GLY A 128 8.27 23.75 6.15
N GLY A 129 9.49 24.15 5.74
CA GLY A 129 9.78 25.48 5.17
C GLY A 129 8.98 25.82 3.91
N MET A 130 8.64 24.82 3.06
CA MET A 130 7.85 25.03 1.85
C MET A 130 6.43 25.51 2.13
N THR A 131 5.87 25.26 3.29
CA THR A 131 4.53 25.74 3.67
C THR A 131 4.47 27.24 3.94
N ARG A 132 5.62 27.91 3.97
CA ARG A 132 5.68 29.38 4.01
C ARG A 132 5.31 30.03 2.66
N MET A 133 5.31 29.25 1.59
CA MET A 133 4.99 29.75 0.26
C MET A 133 3.50 30.16 0.17
N PRO A 134 3.17 31.40 -0.26
CA PRO A 134 1.79 31.86 -0.33
C PRO A 134 0.87 31.01 -1.20
N ALA A 135 1.39 30.46 -2.32
CA ALA A 135 0.63 29.56 -3.19
C ALA A 135 0.21 28.27 -2.48
N VAL A 136 1.07 27.70 -1.64
CA VAL A 136 0.75 26.50 -0.84
C VAL A 136 -0.33 26.82 0.19
N GLN A 137 -0.19 27.94 0.93
CA GLN A 137 -1.19 28.38 1.90
C GLN A 137 -2.55 28.62 1.26
N LYS A 138 -2.56 29.25 0.07
CA LYS A 138 -3.78 29.51 -0.70
C LYS A 138 -4.50 28.21 -1.09
N VAL A 139 -3.77 27.22 -1.59
CA VAL A 139 -4.34 25.92 -1.95
C VAL A 139 -4.93 25.20 -0.72
N VAL A 140 -4.28 25.28 0.44
CA VAL A 140 -4.80 24.72 1.69
C VAL A 140 -6.12 25.40 2.09
N VAL A 141 -6.20 26.73 2.01
CA VAL A 141 -7.44 27.46 2.28
C VAL A 141 -8.55 27.06 1.30
N GLU A 142 -8.22 26.95 0.01
CA GLU A 142 -9.19 26.52 -1.02
C GLU A 142 -9.68 25.08 -0.79
N LEU A 143 -8.78 24.17 -0.38
CA LEU A 143 -9.10 22.76 -0.16
C LEU A 143 -9.96 22.52 1.10
N PHE A 144 -9.61 23.16 2.22
CA PHE A 144 -10.24 22.92 3.52
C PHE A 144 -11.26 24.00 3.93
N GLY A 145 -11.30 25.15 3.23
CA GLY A 145 -12.17 26.27 3.58
C GLY A 145 -11.81 26.96 4.89
N LYS A 146 -10.57 26.75 5.39
CA LYS A 146 -10.10 27.27 6.68
C LYS A 146 -8.66 27.76 6.56
N GLU A 147 -8.36 28.83 7.30
CA GLU A 147 -6.99 29.33 7.44
C GLU A 147 -6.13 28.33 8.22
N PRO A 148 -4.89 28.10 7.80
CA PRO A 148 -3.96 27.27 8.55
C PRO A 148 -3.69 27.84 9.95
N HIS A 149 -3.52 26.94 10.93
CA HIS A 149 -3.17 27.32 12.28
C HIS A 149 -1.76 27.95 12.35
N GLN A 150 -1.65 29.14 12.95
CA GLN A 150 -0.39 29.91 12.99
C GLN A 150 0.39 29.77 14.30
N GLY A 151 -0.06 28.95 15.24
CA GLY A 151 0.54 28.78 16.55
C GLY A 151 1.82 27.94 16.61
N VAL A 152 2.29 27.44 15.45
CA VAL A 152 3.43 26.51 15.37
C VAL A 152 4.47 27.07 14.40
N ASN A 153 5.76 27.04 14.78
CA ASN A 153 6.84 27.36 13.86
C ASN A 153 7.07 26.17 12.91
N PRO A 154 6.79 26.31 11.62
CA PRO A 154 6.90 25.20 10.67
C PRO A 154 8.33 24.67 10.47
N ASP A 155 9.37 25.44 10.81
CA ASP A 155 10.76 25.03 10.66
C ASP A 155 11.28 24.23 11.89
N GLU A 156 10.70 24.44 13.07
CA GLU A 156 11.20 23.90 14.35
C GLU A 156 10.31 22.78 14.91
N VAL A 157 9.03 22.74 14.53
CA VAL A 157 8.03 21.89 15.18
C VAL A 157 8.37 20.40 15.10
N VAL A 158 9.02 19.95 14.02
CA VAL A 158 9.46 18.55 13.88
C VAL A 158 10.53 18.22 14.90
N ALA A 159 11.52 19.11 15.08
CA ALA A 159 12.58 18.91 16.06
C ALA A 159 12.04 18.93 17.50
N VAL A 160 11.07 19.83 17.79
CA VAL A 160 10.38 19.88 19.07
C VAL A 160 9.57 18.60 19.30
N GLY A 161 8.83 18.13 18.29
CA GLY A 161 8.06 16.90 18.37
C GLY A 161 8.95 15.68 18.63
N ALA A 162 10.08 15.59 17.93
CA ALA A 162 11.08 14.53 18.15
C ALA A 162 11.64 14.54 19.57
N ALA A 163 11.93 15.73 20.11
CA ALA A 163 12.40 15.87 21.50
C ALA A 163 11.32 15.44 22.53
N VAL A 164 10.05 15.80 22.29
CA VAL A 164 8.92 15.36 23.13
C VAL A 164 8.77 13.84 23.06
N GLN A 165 8.85 13.24 21.88
CA GLN A 165 8.77 11.78 21.70
C GLN A 165 9.93 11.07 22.41
N ALA A 166 11.14 11.62 22.35
CA ALA A 166 12.28 11.09 23.11
C ALA A 166 12.02 11.11 24.61
N GLY A 167 11.41 12.20 25.15
CA GLY A 167 10.99 12.29 26.54
C GLY A 167 9.92 11.28 26.94
N VAL A 168 8.97 10.99 26.02
CA VAL A 168 7.97 9.91 26.21
C VAL A 168 8.65 8.54 26.32
N LEU A 169 9.58 8.24 25.40
CA LEU A 169 10.31 6.97 25.38
C LEU A 169 11.22 6.79 26.61
N GLN A 170 11.76 7.88 27.17
CA GLN A 170 12.57 7.85 28.40
C GLN A 170 11.72 7.81 29.68
N GLY A 171 10.40 8.06 29.56
CA GLY A 171 9.47 8.11 30.69
C GLY A 171 9.41 9.45 31.41
N ASP A 172 10.08 10.49 30.90
CA ASP A 172 10.05 11.85 31.43
C ASP A 172 8.70 12.55 31.17
N VAL A 173 8.04 12.19 30.06
CA VAL A 173 6.71 12.66 29.69
C VAL A 173 5.74 11.49 29.73
N GLN A 174 4.82 11.50 30.71
CA GLN A 174 3.90 10.37 30.97
C GLN A 174 2.44 10.65 30.59
N ASP A 175 2.10 11.88 30.30
CA ASP A 175 0.73 12.32 30.00
C ASP A 175 0.43 12.42 28.49
N LEU A 176 1.37 11.97 27.65
CA LEU A 176 1.24 11.92 26.21
C LEU A 176 1.43 10.48 25.69
N LEU A 177 0.47 10.00 24.92
CA LEU A 177 0.54 8.73 24.18
C LEU A 177 0.34 9.00 22.70
N LEU A 178 1.34 8.66 21.90
CA LEU A 178 1.25 8.66 20.43
C LEU A 178 0.97 7.23 19.96
N LEU A 179 -0.05 7.07 19.13
CA LEU A 179 -0.40 5.82 18.44
C LEU A 179 -0.24 6.04 16.95
N ASP A 180 0.69 5.33 16.37
CA ASP A 180 0.97 5.34 14.94
C ASP A 180 0.08 4.34 14.17
N VAL A 181 0.17 4.30 12.85
CA VAL A 181 -0.59 3.41 11.99
C VAL A 181 0.32 2.65 11.01
N THR A 182 -0.15 1.47 10.57
CA THR A 182 0.54 0.71 9.52
C THR A 182 0.44 1.45 8.17
N PRO A 183 1.54 1.63 7.42
CA PRO A 183 1.52 2.35 6.14
C PRO A 183 0.87 1.54 5.01
N LEU A 184 0.95 0.22 5.06
CA LEU A 184 0.41 -0.72 4.09
C LEU A 184 -0.23 -1.92 4.76
N THR A 185 -1.10 -2.60 4.02
CA THR A 185 -1.74 -3.86 4.40
C THR A 185 -0.69 -4.97 4.55
N LEU A 186 -0.83 -5.77 5.61
CA LEU A 186 -0.03 -6.96 5.86
C LEU A 186 -0.91 -8.20 5.75
N GLY A 187 -0.40 -9.22 5.08
CA GLY A 187 -1.12 -10.45 4.85
C GLY A 187 -0.18 -11.63 4.54
N ILE A 188 -0.78 -12.73 4.14
CA ILE A 188 -0.06 -13.92 3.67
C ILE A 188 -0.56 -14.35 2.30
N GLU A 189 0.31 -15.07 1.59
CA GLU A 189 -0.08 -15.78 0.39
C GLU A 189 -0.92 -17.00 0.74
N THR A 190 -2.02 -17.18 0.03
CA THR A 190 -2.92 -18.33 0.15
C THR A 190 -3.08 -19.06 -1.18
N LEU A 191 -3.87 -20.12 -1.19
CA LEU A 191 -4.04 -21.02 -2.34
C LEU A 191 -4.40 -20.25 -3.62
N GLY A 192 -3.61 -20.48 -4.67
CA GLY A 192 -3.76 -19.82 -5.97
C GLY A 192 -2.99 -18.51 -6.09
N GLY A 193 -2.06 -18.20 -5.16
CA GLY A 193 -1.24 -16.99 -5.20
C GLY A 193 -2.00 -15.72 -4.83
N VAL A 194 -3.11 -15.84 -4.09
CA VAL A 194 -3.92 -14.71 -3.63
C VAL A 194 -3.36 -14.17 -2.32
N THR A 195 -3.37 -12.85 -2.15
CA THR A 195 -3.05 -12.19 -0.88
C THR A 195 -4.28 -12.20 0.02
N THR A 196 -4.16 -12.82 1.19
CA THR A 196 -5.18 -12.73 2.24
C THR A 196 -4.74 -11.72 3.29
N PRO A 197 -5.43 -10.56 3.40
CA PRO A 197 -5.06 -9.50 4.33
C PRO A 197 -5.43 -9.89 5.77
N LEU A 198 -4.48 -9.70 6.71
CA LEU A 198 -4.72 -9.84 8.15
C LEU A 198 -4.80 -8.47 8.84
N ILE A 199 -3.85 -7.58 8.59
CA ILE A 199 -3.85 -6.22 9.15
C ILE A 199 -3.91 -5.23 7.99
N GLN A 200 -4.97 -4.47 7.90
CA GLN A 200 -5.18 -3.48 6.84
C GLN A 200 -4.32 -2.24 7.06
N ARG A 201 -3.99 -1.53 5.99
CA ARG A 201 -3.31 -0.22 6.06
C ARG A 201 -4.08 0.74 6.98
N ASN A 202 -3.38 1.67 7.58
CA ASN A 202 -3.91 2.65 8.53
C ASN A 202 -4.51 2.01 9.81
N THR A 203 -4.15 0.76 10.13
CA THR A 203 -4.48 0.15 11.42
C THR A 203 -3.56 0.71 12.49
N THR A 204 -4.14 1.21 13.58
CA THR A 204 -3.38 1.74 14.73
C THR A 204 -2.52 0.67 15.36
N ILE A 205 -1.24 0.99 15.64
CA ILE A 205 -0.29 0.12 16.36
C ILE A 205 -0.05 0.63 17.79
N PRO A 206 0.27 -0.26 18.77
CA PRO A 206 0.45 -1.71 18.61
C PRO A 206 -0.87 -2.45 18.33
N THR A 207 -0.80 -3.55 17.58
CA THR A 207 -1.97 -4.37 17.24
C THR A 207 -1.57 -5.83 17.03
N ALA A 208 -2.50 -6.75 17.30
CA ALA A 208 -2.34 -8.15 16.96
C ALA A 208 -3.60 -8.71 16.34
N LYS A 209 -3.44 -9.58 15.34
CA LYS A 209 -4.54 -10.29 14.69
C LYS A 209 -4.15 -11.74 14.39
N THR A 210 -5.08 -12.66 14.65
CA THR A 210 -4.94 -14.07 14.39
C THR A 210 -6.05 -14.54 13.44
N GLU A 211 -5.67 -15.30 12.42
CA GLU A 211 -6.59 -15.96 11.49
C GLU A 211 -6.22 -17.44 11.38
N THR A 212 -7.22 -18.30 11.15
CA THR A 212 -7.01 -19.75 11.02
C THR A 212 -7.08 -20.16 9.56
N PHE A 213 -6.04 -20.83 9.11
CA PHE A 213 -5.89 -21.39 7.77
C PHE A 213 -5.85 -22.91 7.82
N SER A 214 -5.78 -23.56 6.65
CA SER A 214 -5.69 -24.99 6.56
C SER A 214 -4.75 -25.43 5.44
N THR A 215 -4.51 -26.75 5.33
CA THR A 215 -3.70 -27.34 4.26
C THR A 215 -4.45 -27.35 2.92
N ALA A 216 -3.71 -27.15 1.83
CA ALA A 216 -4.23 -27.13 0.46
C ALA A 216 -4.27 -28.53 -0.20
N ALA A 217 -3.50 -29.50 0.33
CA ALA A 217 -3.40 -30.86 -0.22
C ALA A 217 -3.55 -31.93 0.87
N ASP A 218 -4.00 -33.12 0.46
CA ASP A 218 -4.12 -34.27 1.34
C ASP A 218 -2.74 -34.74 1.81
N GLY A 219 -2.65 -35.16 3.08
CA GLY A 219 -1.42 -35.66 3.68
C GLY A 219 -0.29 -34.62 3.80
N GLN A 220 -0.57 -33.34 3.63
CA GLN A 220 0.43 -32.27 3.72
C GLN A 220 0.96 -32.17 5.15
N THR A 221 2.28 -32.29 5.33
CA THR A 221 2.96 -32.29 6.63
C THR A 221 3.69 -31.00 6.95
N SER A 222 3.72 -30.06 6.01
CA SER A 222 4.34 -28.73 6.15
C SER A 222 3.59 -27.68 5.36
N VAL A 223 3.66 -26.42 5.81
CA VAL A 223 3.14 -25.26 5.08
C VAL A 223 4.18 -24.15 5.05
N GLU A 224 4.35 -23.53 3.90
CA GLU A 224 5.14 -22.31 3.75
C GLU A 224 4.24 -21.10 4.05
N ILE A 225 4.70 -20.21 4.92
CA ILE A 225 4.06 -18.94 5.20
C ILE A 225 4.88 -17.87 4.51
N ASN A 226 4.32 -17.27 3.46
CA ASN A 226 4.88 -16.12 2.75
C ASN A 226 4.20 -14.86 3.26
N VAL A 227 4.95 -14.04 4.00
CA VAL A 227 4.47 -12.79 4.60
C VAL A 227 4.60 -11.67 3.58
N LEU A 228 3.49 -10.99 3.31
CA LEU A 228 3.34 -9.99 2.27
C LEU A 228 2.99 -8.61 2.84
N GLN A 229 3.43 -7.58 2.14
CA GLN A 229 3.07 -6.20 2.37
C GLN A 229 2.67 -5.53 1.06
N GLY A 230 1.51 -4.90 1.01
CA GLY A 230 1.00 -4.18 -0.15
C GLY A 230 -0.51 -4.23 -0.28
N GLU A 231 -1.02 -3.57 -1.31
CA GLU A 231 -2.46 -3.39 -1.54
C GLU A 231 -2.99 -4.19 -2.75
N ARG A 232 -2.11 -4.97 -3.44
CA ARG A 232 -2.50 -5.77 -4.61
C ARG A 232 -3.15 -7.09 -4.17
N GLU A 233 -4.11 -7.58 -4.95
CA GLU A 233 -4.85 -8.80 -4.66
C GLU A 233 -4.01 -10.08 -4.86
N MET A 234 -3.02 -10.03 -5.77
CA MET A 234 -2.14 -11.16 -6.05
C MET A 234 -0.84 -11.07 -5.26
N ALA A 235 -0.36 -12.19 -4.74
CA ALA A 235 0.85 -12.25 -3.91
C ALA A 235 2.12 -11.82 -4.65
N GLU A 236 2.23 -12.14 -5.94
CA GLU A 236 3.38 -11.79 -6.79
C GLU A 236 3.54 -10.28 -6.99
N ASP A 237 2.44 -9.53 -6.90
CA ASP A 237 2.41 -8.08 -7.10
C ASP A 237 2.64 -7.30 -5.78
N ASN A 238 2.80 -8.01 -4.66
CA ASN A 238 3.09 -7.44 -3.34
C ASN A 238 4.53 -7.73 -2.90
N LYS A 239 5.03 -6.96 -1.95
CA LYS A 239 6.36 -7.15 -1.39
C LYS A 239 6.38 -8.31 -0.40
N THR A 240 7.21 -9.33 -0.66
CA THR A 240 7.52 -10.35 0.34
C THR A 240 8.42 -9.77 1.44
N LEU A 241 7.96 -9.80 2.68
CA LEU A 241 8.73 -9.39 3.86
C LEU A 241 9.57 -10.53 4.42
N GLY A 242 9.11 -11.76 4.24
CA GLY A 242 9.83 -12.96 4.66
C GLY A 242 9.02 -14.22 4.43
N LYS A 243 9.73 -15.36 4.41
CA LYS A 243 9.15 -16.69 4.26
C LYS A 243 9.66 -17.61 5.35
N PHE A 244 8.80 -18.46 5.87
CA PHE A 244 9.20 -19.51 6.80
C PHE A 244 8.32 -20.74 6.67
N MET A 245 8.83 -21.90 7.10
CA MET A 245 8.16 -23.18 6.99
C MET A 245 7.67 -23.65 8.37
N LEU A 246 6.40 -24.00 8.47
CA LEU A 246 5.85 -24.74 9.61
C LEU A 246 5.81 -26.21 9.25
N ASP A 247 6.65 -27.00 9.92
CA ASP A 247 6.80 -28.44 9.70
C ASP A 247 6.15 -29.29 10.80
N GLY A 248 5.82 -30.54 10.44
CA GLY A 248 5.36 -31.56 11.38
C GLY A 248 3.90 -31.45 11.74
N ILE A 249 3.11 -31.01 10.80
CA ILE A 249 1.66 -31.14 10.76
C ILE A 249 1.34 -32.62 10.59
N LEU A 250 0.35 -33.14 11.31
CA LEU A 250 -0.07 -34.54 11.13
C LEU A 250 -0.75 -34.70 9.78
N PRO A 251 -0.39 -35.78 9.01
CA PRO A 251 -1.05 -36.08 7.76
C PRO A 251 -2.56 -36.25 7.96
N ALA A 252 -3.34 -35.45 7.25
CA ALA A 252 -4.80 -35.46 7.28
C ALA A 252 -5.36 -35.03 5.90
N PRO A 253 -6.63 -35.25 5.61
CA PRO A 253 -7.26 -34.67 4.43
C PRO A 253 -7.12 -33.16 4.43
N ARG A 254 -7.02 -32.56 3.23
CA ARG A 254 -6.97 -31.10 3.06
C ARG A 254 -8.16 -30.43 3.76
N GLY A 255 -7.93 -29.26 4.32
CA GLY A 255 -8.96 -28.52 5.06
C GLY A 255 -9.18 -28.96 6.51
N VAL A 256 -8.59 -30.09 6.95
CA VAL A 256 -8.75 -30.61 8.33
C VAL A 256 -7.75 -29.99 9.30
N PRO A 257 -6.43 -29.92 9.00
CA PRO A 257 -5.47 -29.25 9.89
C PRO A 257 -5.83 -27.78 10.08
N GLN A 258 -5.67 -27.29 11.31
CA GLN A 258 -5.94 -25.90 11.64
C GLN A 258 -4.64 -25.19 12.03
N ILE A 259 -4.26 -24.19 11.22
CA ILE A 259 -3.02 -23.46 11.34
C ILE A 259 -3.36 -22.03 11.68
N GLU A 260 -3.11 -21.64 12.92
CA GLU A 260 -3.26 -20.25 13.37
C GLU A 260 -2.07 -19.43 12.90
N VAL A 261 -2.32 -18.37 12.16
CA VAL A 261 -1.32 -17.36 11.80
C VAL A 261 -1.62 -16.08 12.55
N THR A 262 -0.67 -15.64 13.37
CA THR A 262 -0.76 -14.45 14.20
C THR A 262 0.23 -13.42 13.72
N PHE A 263 -0.26 -12.22 13.42
CA PHE A 263 0.53 -11.01 13.23
C PHE A 263 0.48 -10.20 14.51
N ASP A 264 1.63 -9.83 15.04
CA ASP A 264 1.78 -8.98 16.23
C ASP A 264 2.74 -7.84 15.91
N ILE A 265 2.23 -6.61 15.93
CA ILE A 265 3.00 -5.39 15.63
C ILE A 265 3.13 -4.58 16.92
N ASP A 266 4.36 -4.33 17.33
CA ASP A 266 4.63 -3.53 18.51
C ASP A 266 4.51 -2.00 18.23
N ALA A 267 4.66 -1.18 19.26
CA ALA A 267 4.60 0.28 19.15
C ALA A 267 5.73 0.90 18.32
N ASN A 268 6.77 0.13 17.99
CA ASN A 268 7.88 0.56 17.15
C ASN A 268 7.73 0.12 15.68
N GLY A 269 6.61 -0.53 15.34
CA GLY A 269 6.36 -1.05 14.00
C GLY A 269 7.11 -2.36 13.69
N ILE A 270 7.65 -3.04 14.69
CA ILE A 270 8.28 -4.36 14.51
C ILE A 270 7.17 -5.40 14.36
N VAL A 271 7.19 -6.13 13.24
CA VAL A 271 6.20 -7.15 12.92
C VAL A 271 6.71 -8.53 13.29
N ASN A 272 6.01 -9.22 14.19
CA ASN A 272 6.23 -10.62 14.50
C ASN A 272 5.11 -11.44 13.85
N VAL A 273 5.48 -12.46 13.08
CA VAL A 273 4.52 -13.38 12.49
C VAL A 273 4.80 -14.77 13.01
N ALA A 274 3.80 -15.39 13.62
CA ALA A 274 3.86 -16.75 14.12
C ALA A 274 2.81 -17.63 13.42
N ALA A 275 3.19 -18.86 13.08
CA ALA A 275 2.27 -19.89 12.60
C ALA A 275 2.30 -21.07 13.54
N ARG A 276 1.12 -21.54 13.98
CA ARG A 276 0.98 -22.63 14.92
C ARG A 276 -0.05 -23.65 14.45
N ASP A 277 0.35 -24.91 14.38
CA ASP A 277 -0.60 -26.01 14.17
C ASP A 277 -1.34 -26.33 15.50
N GLN A 278 -2.65 -26.19 15.51
CA GLN A 278 -3.49 -26.47 16.68
C GLN A 278 -3.47 -27.97 17.07
N GLY A 279 -3.29 -28.87 16.10
CA GLY A 279 -3.29 -30.32 16.32
C GLY A 279 -2.06 -30.81 17.06
N THR A 280 -0.87 -30.36 16.69
CA THR A 280 0.41 -30.76 17.28
C THR A 280 0.97 -29.77 18.30
N GLY A 281 0.49 -28.53 18.28
CA GLY A 281 1.02 -27.42 19.07
C GLY A 281 2.37 -26.90 18.56
N LYS A 282 2.88 -27.38 17.42
CA LYS A 282 4.12 -26.87 16.84
C LYS A 282 3.93 -25.46 16.34
N GLU A 283 4.96 -24.65 16.56
CA GLU A 283 4.96 -23.21 16.22
C GLU A 283 6.29 -22.85 15.55
N GLN A 284 6.20 -21.98 14.56
CA GLN A 284 7.32 -21.29 13.94
C GLN A 284 7.02 -19.81 13.83
N LYS A 285 8.05 -18.98 13.91
CA LYS A 285 7.89 -17.53 13.86
C LYS A 285 9.03 -16.85 13.11
N ILE A 286 8.73 -15.68 12.57
CA ILE A 286 9.68 -14.72 12.00
C ILE A 286 9.46 -13.36 12.61
N THR A 287 10.54 -12.61 12.81
CA THR A 287 10.52 -11.20 13.23
C THR A 287 11.04 -10.35 12.08
N ILE A 288 10.25 -9.38 11.66
CA ILE A 288 10.55 -8.46 10.55
C ILE A 288 10.80 -7.09 11.18
N THR A 289 12.03 -6.60 11.05
CA THR A 289 12.43 -5.29 11.58
C THR A 289 12.27 -4.19 10.54
N ALA A 290 12.07 -2.95 10.98
CA ALA A 290 11.89 -1.78 10.12
C ALA A 290 13.07 -1.52 9.16
N SER A 291 14.26 -2.11 9.41
CA SER A 291 15.42 -2.01 8.50
C SER A 291 15.23 -2.70 7.14
N SER A 292 14.23 -3.56 7.00
CA SER A 292 13.78 -4.16 5.73
C SER A 292 12.62 -3.41 5.08
N GLY A 293 12.26 -2.25 5.62
CA GLY A 293 11.10 -1.47 5.23
C GLY A 293 11.18 -0.90 3.81
N LEU A 294 10.00 -0.56 3.29
CA LEU A 294 9.85 0.24 2.08
C LEU A 294 10.20 1.70 2.40
N SER A 295 10.79 2.41 1.45
CA SER A 295 10.84 3.86 1.49
C SER A 295 9.43 4.43 1.28
N ASP A 296 9.18 5.66 1.72
CA ASP A 296 7.88 6.32 1.50
C ASP A 296 7.49 6.35 0.01
N ALA A 297 8.47 6.52 -0.88
CA ALA A 297 8.27 6.46 -2.32
C ALA A 297 7.77 5.09 -2.81
N GLU A 298 8.32 4.01 -2.29
CA GLU A 298 7.87 2.66 -2.63
C GLU A 298 6.47 2.40 -2.08
N VAL A 299 6.14 2.92 -0.90
CA VAL A 299 4.78 2.84 -0.33
C VAL A 299 3.76 3.53 -1.23
N GLU A 300 4.05 4.78 -1.66
CA GLU A 300 3.19 5.54 -2.56
C GLU A 300 3.01 4.85 -3.91
N GLN A 301 4.12 4.33 -4.47
CA GLN A 301 4.09 3.59 -5.72
C GLN A 301 3.18 2.36 -5.61
N MET A 302 3.31 1.58 -4.55
CA MET A 302 2.49 0.38 -4.33
C MET A 302 1.01 0.69 -4.17
N VAL A 303 0.66 1.82 -3.53
CA VAL A 303 -0.73 2.27 -3.42
C VAL A 303 -1.27 2.73 -4.77
N ALA A 304 -0.51 3.52 -5.52
CA ALA A 304 -0.90 3.98 -6.85
C ALA A 304 -1.06 2.82 -7.85
N ASP A 305 -0.11 1.88 -7.86
CA ASP A 305 -0.17 0.68 -8.71
C ASP A 305 -1.39 -0.19 -8.37
N ALA A 306 -1.75 -0.29 -7.09
CA ALA A 306 -2.94 -1.03 -6.67
C ALA A 306 -4.25 -0.35 -7.12
N GLU A 307 -4.32 0.99 -7.08
CA GLU A 307 -5.47 1.74 -7.59
C GLU A 307 -5.59 1.64 -9.12
N GLU A 308 -4.47 1.70 -9.85
CA GLU A 308 -4.46 1.59 -11.31
C GLU A 308 -4.92 0.21 -11.79
N HIS A 309 -4.54 -0.87 -11.09
CA HIS A 309 -4.83 -2.25 -11.51
C HIS A 309 -6.01 -2.89 -10.74
N ALA A 310 -6.75 -2.12 -9.92
CA ALA A 310 -7.80 -2.65 -9.04
C ALA A 310 -8.85 -3.52 -9.76
N GLU A 311 -9.33 -3.09 -10.95
CA GLU A 311 -10.32 -3.85 -11.72
C GLU A 311 -9.74 -5.13 -12.33
N GLU A 312 -8.48 -5.11 -12.76
CA GLU A 312 -7.80 -6.28 -13.32
C GLU A 312 -7.51 -7.31 -12.23
N ASP A 313 -6.97 -6.86 -11.11
CA ASP A 313 -6.66 -7.69 -9.96
C ASP A 313 -7.90 -8.35 -9.37
N GLN A 314 -9.01 -7.61 -9.27
CA GLN A 314 -10.28 -8.15 -8.81
C GLN A 314 -10.73 -9.29 -9.73
N LYS A 315 -10.65 -9.14 -11.04
CA LYS A 315 -11.02 -10.20 -11.99
C LYS A 315 -10.10 -11.42 -11.87
N ARG A 316 -8.80 -11.21 -11.71
CA ARG A 316 -7.83 -12.30 -11.50
C ARG A 316 -8.14 -13.05 -10.21
N ARG A 317 -8.41 -12.35 -9.13
CA ARG A 317 -8.79 -12.94 -7.84
C ARG A 317 -10.09 -13.73 -7.96
N GLU A 318 -11.14 -13.16 -8.55
CA GLU A 318 -12.42 -13.84 -8.75
C GLU A 318 -12.26 -15.14 -9.56
N ALA A 319 -11.41 -15.15 -10.59
CA ALA A 319 -11.10 -16.35 -11.38
C ALA A 319 -10.39 -17.42 -10.53
N VAL A 320 -9.41 -17.03 -9.73
CA VAL A 320 -8.70 -17.95 -8.82
C VAL A 320 -9.62 -18.49 -7.74
N GLU A 321 -10.45 -17.65 -7.11
CA GLU A 321 -11.43 -18.07 -6.10
C GLU A 321 -12.48 -19.05 -6.67
N LEU A 322 -12.96 -18.79 -7.89
CA LEU A 322 -13.86 -19.68 -8.58
C LEU A 322 -13.22 -21.04 -8.85
N ARG A 323 -11.99 -21.05 -9.34
CA ARG A 323 -11.21 -22.28 -9.57
C ARG A 323 -11.00 -23.08 -8.27
N ASN A 324 -10.59 -22.41 -7.19
CA ASN A 324 -10.41 -23.04 -5.87
C ASN A 324 -11.73 -23.62 -5.32
N THR A 325 -12.83 -22.91 -5.53
CA THR A 325 -14.17 -23.36 -5.13
C THR A 325 -14.61 -24.58 -5.95
N ALA A 326 -14.39 -24.55 -7.26
CA ALA A 326 -14.71 -25.67 -8.15
C ALA A 326 -13.89 -26.94 -7.76
N ASP A 327 -12.60 -26.78 -7.52
CA ASP A 327 -11.73 -27.90 -7.07
C ASP A 327 -12.17 -28.46 -5.71
N SER A 328 -12.59 -27.58 -4.79
CA SER A 328 -13.14 -28.00 -3.49
C SER A 328 -14.48 -28.73 -3.64
N SER A 329 -15.34 -28.32 -4.57
CA SER A 329 -16.61 -28.99 -4.88
C SER A 329 -16.37 -30.38 -5.50
N VAL A 330 -15.39 -30.50 -6.39
CA VAL A 330 -14.98 -31.78 -6.97
C VAL A 330 -14.50 -32.74 -5.87
N PHE A 331 -13.62 -32.27 -4.98
CA PHE A 331 -13.12 -33.08 -3.87
C PHE A 331 -14.23 -33.53 -2.92
N ALA A 332 -15.14 -32.61 -2.57
CA ALA A 332 -16.29 -32.95 -1.73
C ALA A 332 -17.21 -33.99 -2.39
N ALA A 333 -17.43 -33.87 -3.70
CA ALA A 333 -18.22 -34.83 -4.46
C ALA A 333 -17.59 -36.22 -4.48
N GLU A 334 -16.29 -36.32 -4.75
CA GLU A 334 -15.55 -37.58 -4.72
C GLU A 334 -15.60 -38.28 -3.34
N LYS A 335 -15.41 -37.50 -2.29
CA LYS A 335 -15.51 -37.97 -0.91
C LYS A 335 -16.92 -38.47 -0.59
N LEU A 336 -17.95 -37.74 -0.97
CA LEU A 336 -19.35 -38.15 -0.78
C LEU A 336 -19.68 -39.47 -1.51
N ILE A 337 -19.17 -39.62 -2.75
CA ILE A 337 -19.35 -40.89 -3.50
C ILE A 337 -18.66 -42.01 -2.77
N GLN A 338 -17.43 -41.83 -2.27
CA GLN A 338 -16.66 -42.85 -1.57
C GLN A 338 -17.32 -43.25 -0.24
N GLU A 339 -17.80 -42.29 0.53
CA GLU A 339 -18.44 -42.53 1.84
C GLU A 339 -19.79 -43.24 1.73
N ASN A 340 -20.49 -43.09 0.58
CA ASN A 340 -21.86 -43.63 0.37
C ASN A 340 -21.93 -44.60 -0.79
N GLU A 341 -20.84 -45.26 -1.15
CA GLU A 341 -20.73 -46.11 -2.34
C GLU A 341 -21.82 -47.21 -2.42
N ASP A 342 -22.18 -47.80 -1.31
CA ASP A 342 -23.19 -48.88 -1.21
C ASP A 342 -24.63 -48.34 -1.26
N SER A 343 -24.83 -47.03 -1.07
CA SER A 343 -26.16 -46.38 -0.95
C SER A 343 -26.58 -45.60 -2.17
N ILE A 344 -25.61 -45.30 -3.08
CA ILE A 344 -25.87 -44.49 -4.28
C ILE A 344 -26.26 -45.42 -5.45
N PRO A 345 -27.39 -45.15 -6.16
CA PRO A 345 -27.70 -45.84 -7.40
C PRO A 345 -26.61 -45.66 -8.46
N VAL A 346 -26.29 -46.73 -9.19
CA VAL A 346 -25.23 -46.77 -10.21
C VAL A 346 -25.37 -45.62 -11.24
N GLU A 347 -26.61 -45.34 -11.63
CA GLU A 347 -26.94 -44.28 -12.61
C GLU A 347 -26.59 -42.89 -12.07
N THR A 348 -26.96 -42.60 -10.81
CA THR A 348 -26.63 -41.35 -10.12
C THR A 348 -25.12 -41.17 -9.92
N LYS A 349 -24.42 -42.29 -9.55
CA LYS A 349 -22.96 -42.30 -9.41
C LYS A 349 -22.27 -41.92 -10.73
N THR A 350 -22.70 -42.58 -11.84
CA THR A 350 -22.13 -42.33 -13.17
C THR A 350 -22.37 -40.91 -13.65
N ASP A 351 -23.54 -40.31 -13.37
CA ASP A 351 -23.85 -38.93 -13.71
C ASP A 351 -22.93 -37.96 -12.94
N ILE A 352 -22.78 -38.13 -11.64
CA ILE A 352 -21.92 -37.29 -10.81
C ILE A 352 -20.44 -37.41 -11.22
N GLU A 353 -19.96 -38.65 -11.49
CA GLU A 353 -18.59 -38.87 -11.99
C GLU A 353 -18.38 -38.14 -13.34
N GLY A 354 -19.39 -38.12 -14.20
CA GLY A 354 -19.36 -37.35 -15.45
C GLY A 354 -19.26 -35.83 -15.23
N LYS A 355 -20.00 -35.30 -14.23
CA LYS A 355 -19.95 -33.87 -13.87
C LYS A 355 -18.61 -33.51 -13.19
N ILE A 356 -18.07 -34.37 -12.32
CA ILE A 356 -16.74 -34.23 -11.75
C ILE A 356 -15.71 -34.09 -12.85
N LYS A 357 -15.75 -35.00 -13.85
CA LYS A 357 -14.81 -34.96 -14.97
C LYS A 357 -14.96 -33.66 -15.76
N ALA A 358 -16.18 -33.25 -16.09
CA ALA A 358 -16.44 -32.01 -16.83
C ALA A 358 -15.91 -30.77 -16.06
N THR A 359 -16.09 -30.72 -14.74
CA THR A 359 -15.55 -29.64 -13.90
C THR A 359 -14.02 -29.63 -13.90
N ARG A 360 -13.37 -30.79 -13.83
CA ARG A 360 -11.91 -30.90 -13.94
C ARG A 360 -11.39 -30.46 -15.30
N ASP A 361 -12.03 -30.91 -16.38
CA ASP A 361 -11.66 -30.52 -17.74
C ASP A 361 -11.77 -28.98 -17.93
N ALA A 362 -12.82 -28.36 -17.33
CA ALA A 362 -12.98 -26.91 -17.34
C ALA A 362 -11.90 -26.18 -16.51
N ILE A 363 -11.52 -26.73 -15.34
CA ILE A 363 -10.43 -26.20 -14.52
C ILE A 363 -9.09 -26.26 -15.26
N GLU A 364 -8.81 -27.36 -15.98
CA GLU A 364 -7.58 -27.51 -16.79
C GLU A 364 -7.55 -26.55 -17.98
N ALA A 365 -8.72 -26.26 -18.57
CA ALA A 365 -8.83 -25.30 -19.67
C ALA A 365 -8.72 -23.83 -19.24
N ASP A 366 -8.76 -23.56 -17.92
CA ASP A 366 -8.71 -22.23 -17.31
C ASP A 366 -9.77 -21.24 -17.88
N ASP A 367 -10.95 -21.78 -18.24
CA ASP A 367 -12.07 -21.01 -18.77
C ASP A 367 -13.13 -20.75 -17.66
N THR A 368 -13.17 -19.51 -17.19
CA THR A 368 -14.01 -19.06 -16.07
C THR A 368 -15.49 -19.35 -16.28
N ASP A 369 -16.03 -19.16 -17.49
CA ASP A 369 -17.43 -19.40 -17.79
C ASP A 369 -17.76 -20.90 -17.80
N SER A 370 -16.88 -21.71 -18.38
CA SER A 370 -17.00 -23.16 -18.35
C SER A 370 -16.88 -23.74 -16.93
N ILE A 371 -15.97 -23.20 -16.11
CA ILE A 371 -15.83 -23.61 -14.69
C ILE A 371 -17.14 -23.32 -13.94
N ARG A 372 -17.71 -22.12 -14.10
CA ARG A 372 -18.95 -21.71 -13.44
C ARG A 372 -20.11 -22.64 -13.81
N SER A 373 -20.30 -22.89 -15.11
CA SER A 373 -21.38 -23.74 -15.60
C SER A 373 -21.22 -25.18 -15.11
N ALA A 374 -20.03 -25.77 -15.22
CA ALA A 374 -19.75 -27.14 -14.79
C ALA A 374 -19.94 -27.30 -13.27
N MET A 375 -19.52 -26.31 -12.48
CA MET A 375 -19.70 -26.31 -11.02
C MET A 375 -21.18 -26.21 -10.63
N GLU A 376 -21.99 -25.39 -11.30
CA GLU A 376 -23.44 -25.34 -11.06
C GLU A 376 -24.13 -26.67 -11.36
N GLU A 377 -23.73 -27.33 -12.47
CA GLU A 377 -24.24 -28.66 -12.82
C GLU A 377 -23.82 -29.73 -11.80
N LEU A 378 -22.58 -29.72 -11.33
CA LEU A 378 -22.09 -30.63 -10.29
C LEU A 378 -22.85 -30.42 -8.98
N ASN A 379 -23.02 -29.18 -8.52
CA ASN A 379 -23.75 -28.88 -7.30
C ASN A 379 -25.22 -29.29 -7.38
N SER A 380 -25.87 -29.13 -8.52
CA SER A 380 -27.25 -29.60 -8.76
C SER A 380 -27.37 -31.12 -8.68
N ALA A 381 -26.39 -31.84 -9.26
CA ALA A 381 -26.37 -33.31 -9.18
C ALA A 381 -26.11 -33.81 -7.75
N LEU A 382 -25.23 -33.15 -6.99
CA LEU A 382 -24.98 -33.47 -5.58
C LEU A 382 -26.23 -33.23 -4.71
N GLN A 383 -26.98 -32.15 -4.96
CA GLN A 383 -28.22 -31.89 -4.25
C GLN A 383 -29.26 -32.98 -4.52
N GLN A 384 -29.41 -33.41 -5.77
CA GLN A 384 -30.32 -34.53 -6.15
C GLN A 384 -29.87 -35.84 -5.50
N MET A 385 -28.58 -36.14 -5.45
CA MET A 385 -28.05 -37.31 -4.74
C MET A 385 -28.40 -37.25 -3.25
N GLY A 386 -28.28 -36.09 -2.61
CA GLY A 386 -28.68 -35.91 -1.21
C GLY A 386 -30.14 -36.26 -0.95
N GLU A 387 -31.06 -35.82 -1.83
CA GLU A 387 -32.46 -36.14 -1.73
C GLU A 387 -32.72 -37.66 -1.86
N VAL A 388 -32.03 -38.33 -2.75
CA VAL A 388 -32.12 -39.78 -2.94
C VAL A 388 -31.58 -40.56 -1.74
N VAL A 389 -30.42 -40.22 -1.23
CA VAL A 389 -29.76 -40.89 -0.09
C VAL A 389 -30.56 -40.67 1.21
N TYR A 390 -30.97 -39.44 1.48
CA TYR A 390 -31.81 -39.10 2.65
C TYR A 390 -33.25 -39.60 2.52
N GLY A 391 -33.83 -39.63 1.31
CA GLY A 391 -35.14 -40.20 1.03
C GLY A 391 -35.18 -41.70 1.27
N LEU A 392 -34.15 -42.41 0.96
CA LEU A 392 -33.99 -43.84 1.27
C LEU A 392 -33.83 -44.10 2.77
N SER A 393 -33.19 -43.22 3.52
CA SER A 393 -33.01 -43.33 4.98
C SER A 393 -34.32 -43.11 5.79
N LEU A 394 -35.31 -42.48 5.23
CA LEU A 394 -36.63 -42.25 5.88
C LEU A 394 -37.64 -43.38 5.65
N ILE A 395 -37.32 -44.40 4.86
CA ILE A 395 -38.18 -45.54 4.52
C ILE A 395 -37.76 -46.83 5.26
N HIS A 396 -36.75 -46.77 6.10
CA HIS A 396 -36.35 -47.87 7.01
C HIS A 396 -36.48 -47.41 8.48
#